data_bffc31cebb70fc5d668aa8c22f0b53dd
#
_entry.id   bffc31cebb70fc5d668aa8c22f0b53dd
#
_cell.length_a   1.000
_cell.length_b   1.000
_cell.length_c   1.000
_cell.angle_alpha   90.00
_cell.angle_beta   90.00
_cell.angle_gamma   90.00
#
_symmetry.space_group_name_H-M   'P 1'
#
loop_
_entity.id
_entity.type
_entity.pdbx_description
1 polymer ?
#
loop_
_entity_poly.entity_id
_entity_poly.type
_entity_poly.pdbx_seq_one_letter_code
_entity_poly.pdbx_strand_id
1 'polypeptide(L)'
;MNVGIITFHCSYNFGSALQSFAMQAAVQRLGHVASLIDYRSKDFDQYRLVQFKHPKSFIRFCMRPASYLKRRNAFHSFWKRFFNLTNKYNDKTRHRMDELASEF
;
A
#
# COMPACT_ATOMS: atom_id res chain seq x y z
N MET A 1 3.60 -9.14 -21.25
CA MET A 1 2.29 -9.31 -20.58
C MET A 1 2.20 -8.33 -19.43
N ASN A 2 1.05 -7.73 -19.24
CA ASN A 2 0.79 -6.86 -18.08
C ASN A 2 0.27 -7.69 -16.91
N VAL A 3 0.93 -7.59 -15.76
CA VAL A 3 0.60 -8.37 -14.57
C VAL A 3 0.19 -7.44 -13.43
N GLY A 4 -1.00 -7.63 -12.91
CA GLY A 4 -1.50 -6.91 -11.74
C GLY A 4 -1.23 -7.72 -10.47
N ILE A 5 -0.66 -7.09 -9.46
CA ILE A 5 -0.32 -7.70 -8.17
C ILE A 5 -1.17 -7.08 -7.07
N ILE A 6 -1.91 -7.91 -6.35
CA ILE A 6 -2.66 -7.50 -5.15
C ILE A 6 -1.91 -7.98 -3.93
N THR A 7 -1.53 -7.06 -3.04
CA THR A 7 -0.82 -7.35 -1.81
C THR A 7 -1.01 -6.24 -0.79
N PHE A 8 -0.52 -6.41 0.42
CA PHE A 8 -0.58 -5.41 1.50
C PHE A 8 0.48 -4.30 1.33
N HIS A 9 0.48 -3.65 0.17
CA HIS A 9 1.49 -2.65 -0.18
C HIS A 9 1.38 -1.35 0.63
N CYS A 10 0.20 -1.03 1.15
CA CYS A 10 -0.07 0.22 1.86
C CYS A 10 -0.02 0.08 3.39
N SER A 11 0.46 -1.04 3.93
CA SER A 11 0.67 -1.17 5.37
C SER A 11 1.98 -0.53 5.79
N TYR A 12 2.00 0.05 6.99
CA TYR A 12 3.21 0.66 7.56
C TYR A 12 4.09 -0.42 8.22
N ASN A 13 4.45 -1.42 7.42
CA ASN A 13 5.25 -2.56 7.85
C ASN A 13 6.35 -2.82 6.82
N PHE A 14 7.60 -2.88 7.27
CA PHE A 14 8.75 -3.09 6.40
C PHE A 14 8.70 -4.42 5.66
N GLY A 15 8.26 -5.48 6.33
CA GLY A 15 8.13 -6.80 5.71
C GLY A 15 7.16 -6.79 4.55
N SER A 16 6.00 -6.16 4.72
CA SER A 16 4.98 -6.03 3.66
C SER A 16 5.46 -5.15 2.52
N ALA A 17 6.16 -4.04 2.81
CA ALA A 17 6.72 -3.16 1.80
C ALA A 17 7.79 -3.87 0.96
N LEU A 18 8.72 -4.57 1.60
CA LEU A 18 9.76 -5.32 0.92
C LEU A 18 9.21 -6.50 0.12
N GLN A 19 8.23 -7.20 0.65
CA GLN A 19 7.55 -8.31 -0.05
C GLN A 19 6.86 -7.81 -1.32
N SER A 20 6.17 -6.69 -1.25
CA SER A 20 5.51 -6.08 -2.40
C SER A 20 6.51 -5.66 -3.47
N PHE A 21 7.61 -5.04 -3.07
CA PHE A 21 8.70 -4.65 -3.97
C PHE A 21 9.36 -5.88 -4.62
N ALA A 22 9.65 -6.91 -3.83
CA ALA A 22 10.28 -8.14 -4.32
C ALA A 22 9.39 -8.86 -5.34
N MET A 23 8.09 -8.92 -5.10
CA MET A 23 7.13 -9.51 -6.02
C MET A 23 7.10 -8.75 -7.35
N GLN A 24 7.02 -7.42 -7.29
CA GLN A 24 7.06 -6.57 -8.48
C GLN A 24 8.35 -6.79 -9.27
N ALA A 25 9.50 -6.79 -8.58
CA ALA A 25 10.80 -6.98 -9.21
C ALA A 25 10.93 -8.37 -9.85
N ALA A 26 10.42 -9.41 -9.19
CA ALA A 26 10.45 -10.78 -9.72
C ALA A 26 9.67 -10.89 -11.03
N VAL A 27 8.47 -10.32 -11.08
CA VAL A 27 7.64 -10.31 -12.30
C VAL A 27 8.32 -9.52 -13.43
N GLN A 28 8.93 -8.39 -13.11
CA GLN A 28 9.67 -7.58 -14.09
C GLN A 28 10.89 -8.33 -14.66
N ARG A 29 11.58 -9.10 -13.82
CA ARG A 29 12.72 -9.92 -14.26
C ARG A 29 12.31 -11.03 -15.24
N LEU A 30 11.07 -11.49 -15.16
CA LEU A 30 10.52 -12.45 -16.10
C LEU A 30 10.12 -11.83 -17.45
N GLY A 31 10.35 -10.54 -17.63
CA GLY A 31 10.06 -9.83 -18.87
C GLY A 31 8.63 -9.28 -18.96
N HIS A 32 7.91 -9.23 -17.86
CA HIS A 32 6.53 -8.73 -17.80
C HIS A 32 6.48 -7.32 -17.22
N VAL A 33 5.44 -6.58 -17.55
CA VAL A 33 5.13 -5.30 -16.92
C VAL A 33 4.32 -5.58 -15.65
N ALA A 34 4.91 -5.26 -14.50
CA ALA A 34 4.27 -5.48 -13.20
C ALA A 34 3.71 -4.16 -12.65
N SER A 35 2.47 -4.18 -12.19
CA SER A 35 1.83 -3.07 -11.51
C SER A 35 1.19 -3.55 -10.21
N LEU A 36 1.41 -2.82 -9.12
CA LEU A 36 0.73 -3.08 -7.86
C LEU A 36 -0.67 -2.46 -7.92
N ILE A 37 -1.69 -3.25 -7.69
CA ILE A 37 -3.07 -2.77 -7.66
C ILE A 37 -3.29 -2.06 -6.34
N ASP A 38 -3.54 -0.76 -6.40
CA ASP A 38 -3.75 0.09 -5.23
C ASP A 38 -5.19 -0.07 -4.70
N TYR A 39 -5.48 -1.25 -4.18
CA TYR A 39 -6.75 -1.56 -3.53
C TYR A 39 -6.64 -1.35 -2.03
N ARG A 40 -7.47 -0.48 -1.48
CA ARG A 40 -7.50 -0.12 -0.06
C ARG A 40 -8.85 -0.48 0.53
N SER A 41 -8.92 -1.64 1.18
CA SER A 41 -10.10 -2.10 1.89
C SER A 41 -10.21 -1.46 3.28
N LYS A 42 -11.42 -1.43 3.82
CA LYS A 42 -11.65 -1.04 5.22
C LYS A 42 -10.91 -1.92 6.21
N ASP A 43 -10.69 -3.18 5.85
CA ASP A 43 -9.96 -4.13 6.69
C ASP A 43 -8.50 -3.73 6.92
N PHE A 44 -7.96 -2.85 6.07
CA PHE A 44 -6.63 -2.29 6.25
C PHE A 44 -6.52 -1.25 7.37
N ASP A 45 -7.62 -0.84 7.99
CA ASP A 45 -7.59 0.10 9.10
C ASP A 45 -6.71 -0.40 10.25
N GLN A 46 -6.67 -1.71 10.47
CA GLN A 46 -5.79 -2.33 11.48
C GLN A 46 -4.29 -2.12 11.20
N TYR A 47 -3.92 -1.82 9.95
CA TYR A 47 -2.53 -1.58 9.53
C TYR A 47 -2.18 -0.09 9.47
N ARG A 48 -3.08 0.79 9.88
CA ARG A 48 -2.77 2.21 9.95
C ARG A 48 -1.69 2.48 10.98
N LEU A 49 -0.87 3.48 10.68
CA LEU A 49 0.21 3.93 11.57
C LEU A 49 -0.34 4.38 12.93
N VAL A 50 -1.50 5.06 12.93
CA VAL A 50 -2.22 5.47 14.13
C VAL A 50 -3.61 4.85 14.10
N GLN A 51 -3.90 4.01 15.08
CA GLN A 51 -5.21 3.41 15.24
C GLN A 51 -6.01 4.21 16.27
N PHE A 52 -6.90 5.07 15.81
CA PHE A 52 -7.71 5.93 16.67
C PHE A 52 -8.65 5.15 17.59
N LYS A 53 -8.95 3.89 17.27
CA LYS A 53 -9.76 3.00 18.12
C LYS A 53 -9.03 2.57 19.38
N HIS A 54 -7.71 2.70 19.43
CA HIS A 54 -6.89 2.33 20.59
C HIS A 54 -6.38 3.59 21.30
N PRO A 55 -6.82 3.86 22.54
CA PRO A 55 -6.41 5.07 23.28
C PRO A 55 -4.90 5.20 23.44
N LYS A 56 -4.20 4.08 23.66
CA LYS A 56 -2.73 4.07 23.79
C LYS A 56 -2.02 4.55 22.53
N SER A 57 -2.52 4.17 21.37
CA SER A 57 -1.95 4.58 20.08
C SER A 57 -2.13 6.07 19.84
N PHE A 58 -3.29 6.61 20.18
CA PHE A 58 -3.58 8.04 20.09
C PHE A 58 -2.72 8.86 21.05
N ILE A 59 -2.55 8.39 22.29
CA ILE A 59 -1.70 9.06 23.28
C ILE A 59 -0.25 9.10 22.80
N ARG A 60 0.28 8.00 22.25
CA ARG A 60 1.64 7.97 21.67
C ARG A 60 1.78 8.95 20.52
N PHE A 61 0.78 9.04 19.67
CA PHE A 61 0.78 10.02 18.57
C PHE A 61 0.85 11.45 19.10
N CYS A 62 0.07 11.79 20.12
CA CYS A 62 0.08 13.13 20.73
C CYS A 62 1.41 13.44 21.41
N MET A 63 2.08 12.44 21.99
CA MET A 63 3.37 12.63 22.68
C MET A 63 4.55 12.76 21.72
N ARG A 64 4.51 12.09 20.57
CA ARG A 64 5.60 12.05 19.59
C ARG A 64 5.11 12.18 18.16
N PRO A 65 4.46 13.30 17.80
CA PRO A 65 3.91 13.46 16.45
C PRO A 65 5.00 13.49 15.37
N ALA A 66 6.18 14.03 15.68
CA ALA A 66 7.29 14.10 14.73
C ALA A 66 7.80 12.72 14.30
N SER A 67 7.88 11.75 15.23
CA SER A 67 8.27 10.37 14.91
C SER A 67 7.28 9.70 13.97
N TYR A 68 5.99 9.88 14.20
CA TYR A 68 4.95 9.32 13.35
C TYR A 68 4.98 9.93 11.95
N LEU A 69 5.13 11.25 11.86
CA LEU A 69 5.23 11.95 10.57
C LEU A 69 6.47 11.50 9.80
N LYS A 70 7.61 11.37 10.46
CA LYS A 70 8.85 10.89 9.84
C LYS A 70 8.69 9.49 9.28
N ARG A 71 8.11 8.58 10.05
CA ARG A 71 7.83 7.20 9.62
C ARG A 71 6.86 7.16 8.45
N ARG A 72 5.76 7.91 8.54
CA ARG A 72 4.79 8.03 7.47
C ARG A 72 5.44 8.53 6.18
N ASN A 73 6.22 9.60 6.25
CA ASN A 73 6.90 10.18 5.10
C ASN A 73 7.90 9.21 4.48
N ALA A 74 8.63 8.43 5.29
CA ALA A 74 9.55 7.42 4.81
C ALA A 74 8.83 6.33 4.00
N PHE A 75 7.72 5.81 4.50
CA PHE A 75 6.92 4.81 3.77
C PHE A 75 6.32 5.37 2.49
N HIS A 76 5.74 6.57 2.54
CA HIS A 76 5.14 7.21 1.36
C HIS A 76 6.20 7.50 0.28
N SER A 77 7.39 7.95 0.67
CA SER A 77 8.51 8.16 -0.25
C SER A 77 8.96 6.86 -0.90
N PHE A 78 9.03 5.77 -0.12
CA PHE A 78 9.37 4.46 -0.64
C PHE A 78 8.33 3.97 -1.65
N TRP A 79 7.07 4.05 -1.32
CA TRP A 79 5.99 3.62 -2.22
C TRP A 79 5.98 4.41 -3.53
N LYS A 80 6.12 5.72 -3.43
CA LYS A 80 6.13 6.61 -4.60
C LYS A 80 7.33 6.33 -5.50
N ARG A 81 8.48 6.00 -4.93
CA ARG A 81 9.73 5.82 -5.67
C ARG A 81 9.86 4.42 -6.29
N PHE A 82 9.42 3.38 -5.59
CA PHE A 82 9.70 1.99 -5.98
C PHE A 82 8.49 1.22 -6.48
N PHE A 83 7.28 1.64 -6.14
CA PHE A 83 6.08 0.93 -6.55
C PHE A 83 5.49 1.50 -7.83
N ASN A 84 5.16 0.62 -8.77
CA ASN A 84 4.35 0.96 -9.92
C ASN A 84 2.88 0.72 -9.56
N LEU A 85 2.21 1.76 -9.07
CA LEU A 85 0.84 1.66 -8.56
C LEU A 85 -0.17 1.97 -9.67
N THR A 86 -1.29 1.25 -9.65
CA THR A 86 -2.47 1.58 -10.46
C THR A 86 -3.27 2.72 -9.80
N ASN A 87 -4.40 3.09 -10.41
CA ASN A 87 -5.36 3.99 -9.78
C ASN A 87 -5.87 3.40 -8.46
N LYS A 88 -6.25 4.27 -7.54
CA LYS A 88 -6.76 3.85 -6.23
C LYS A 88 -8.14 3.22 -6.34
N TYR A 89 -8.29 2.04 -5.76
CA TYR A 89 -9.56 1.33 -5.64
C TYR A 89 -9.86 1.07 -4.17
N ASN A 90 -11.12 1.10 -3.79
CA ASN A 90 -11.58 0.78 -2.43
C ASN A 90 -12.93 0.08 -2.48
N ASP A 91 -13.48 -0.27 -1.32
CA ASP A 91 -14.77 -0.97 -1.25
C ASP A 91 -15.91 -0.18 -1.89
N LYS A 92 -15.84 1.16 -1.90
CA LYS A 92 -16.84 2.03 -2.53
C LYS A 92 -16.74 2.06 -4.05
N THR A 93 -15.55 1.80 -4.58
CA THR A 93 -15.29 1.79 -6.03
C THR A 93 -15.22 0.39 -6.60
N ARG A 94 -15.72 -0.60 -5.88
CA ARG A 94 -15.72 -2.01 -6.31
C ARG A 94 -16.37 -2.24 -7.66
N HIS A 95 -17.37 -1.42 -7.99
CA HIS A 95 -18.06 -1.47 -9.29
C HIS A 95 -17.14 -1.09 -10.47
N ARG A 96 -16.00 -0.46 -10.20
CA ARG A 96 -15.01 -0.07 -11.22
C ARG A 96 -13.95 -1.16 -11.47
N MET A 97 -14.15 -2.35 -10.94
CA MET A 97 -13.21 -3.45 -11.13
C MET A 97 -13.12 -3.90 -12.59
N ASP A 98 -14.16 -3.67 -13.38
CA ASP A 98 -14.13 -3.93 -14.81
C ASP A 98 -13.13 -3.02 -15.54
N GLU A 99 -13.01 -1.76 -15.11
CA GLU A 99 -11.98 -0.84 -15.62
C GLU A 99 -10.58 -1.35 -15.28
N LEU A 100 -10.41 -1.86 -14.07
CA LEU A 100 -9.15 -2.46 -13.64
C LEU A 100 -8.79 -3.67 -14.51
N ALA A 101 -9.77 -4.54 -14.75
CA ALA A 101 -9.57 -5.73 -15.58
C ALA A 101 -9.15 -5.37 -17.01
N SER A 102 -9.63 -4.25 -17.54
CA SER A 102 -9.27 -3.80 -18.88
C SER A 102 -7.82 -3.32 -19.02
N GLU A 103 -7.16 -2.98 -17.89
CA GLU A 103 -5.73 -2.60 -17.89
C GLU A 103 -4.80 -3.81 -18.04
N PHE A 104 -5.31 -5.00 -17.78
CA PHE A 104 -4.57 -6.25 -17.82
C PHE A 104 -5.24 -7.27 -18.74
#